data_1409e3274020987b7b7d8aba95b8867c
#
_entry.id   1409e3274020987b7b7d8aba95b8867c
#
_cell.length_a   1.000
_cell.length_b   1.000
_cell.length_c   1.000
_cell.angle_alpha   90.00
_cell.angle_beta   90.00
_cell.angle_gamma   90.00
#
_symmetry.space_group_name_H-M   'P 1'
#
loop_
_entity.id
_entity.type
_entity.pdbx_description
1 polymer ?
#
loop_
_entity_poly.entity_id
_entity_poly.type
_entity_poly.pdbx_seq_one_letter_code
_entity_poly.pdbx_strand_id
1 'polypeptide(L)'
;MTGHVFHPGHHELHGVTVLLETYAGLSYIGRFDSEDQTGARLLDVAVHDAKGSDLSKEEFVRRTLKFGVRVDRKHAVVPRAEIARVGPLSDVQA
;
A
#
# COMPACT_ATOMS: atom_id res chain seq x y z
N MET A 1 -17.75 -17.40 -0.11
CA MET A 1 -17.81 -16.89 0.28
C MET A 1 -17.76 -16.62 0.47
N THR A 2 -17.52 -16.51 0.60
CA THR A 2 -17.50 -16.12 1.05
C THR A 2 -17.27 -15.45 1.22
N GLY A 3 -17.24 -15.30 1.40
CA GLY A 3 -17.12 -14.62 1.86
C GLY A 3 -16.70 -14.03 1.83
N HIS A 4 -16.67 -13.85 2.03
CA HIS A 4 -16.29 -13.35 2.12
C HIS A 4 -15.72 -12.95 1.79
N VAL A 5 -15.87 -13.83 2.02
CA VAL A 5 -15.00 -13.42 1.19
C VAL A 5 -14.51 -11.98 1.14
N PHE A 6 -15.22 -11.13 0.75
CA PHE A 6 -14.83 -9.74 0.74
C PHE A 6 -14.94 -9.14 2.14
N HIS A 7 -13.86 -8.58 2.61
CA HIS A 7 -13.83 -7.95 3.93
C HIS A 7 -13.50 -6.49 3.77
N PRO A 8 -14.48 -5.60 3.86
CA PRO A 8 -14.25 -4.19 3.59
C PRO A 8 -13.16 -3.57 4.46
N GLY A 9 -12.96 -4.06 5.63
CA GLY A 9 -12.04 -3.40 6.53
C GLY A 9 -10.62 -3.92 6.51
N HIS A 10 -10.34 -5.05 5.90
CA HIS A 10 -9.02 -5.69 5.99
C HIS A 10 -8.48 -5.62 7.42
N HIS A 11 -9.30 -6.01 8.40
CA HIS A 11 -8.97 -5.84 9.81
C HIS A 11 -7.64 -6.47 10.19
N GLU A 12 -7.29 -7.57 9.54
CA GLU A 12 -6.06 -8.27 9.84
C GLU A 12 -4.82 -7.47 9.44
N LEU A 13 -4.98 -6.42 8.64
CA LEU A 13 -3.84 -5.61 8.20
C LEU A 13 -3.59 -4.40 9.10
N HIS A 14 -4.48 -4.12 10.06
CA HIS A 14 -4.33 -2.96 10.93
C HIS A 14 -2.97 -2.99 11.64
N GLY A 15 -2.21 -1.90 11.52
CA GLY A 15 -0.89 -1.79 12.10
C GLY A 15 0.23 -2.45 11.31
N VAL A 16 -0.10 -3.14 10.22
CA VAL A 16 0.87 -3.84 9.39
C VAL A 16 1.37 -2.90 8.29
N THR A 17 2.67 -2.95 8.02
CA THR A 17 3.21 -2.22 6.86
C THR A 17 2.81 -2.98 5.60
N VAL A 18 2.12 -2.29 4.70
CA VAL A 18 1.55 -2.88 3.50
C VAL A 18 2.14 -2.26 2.25
N LEU A 19 2.06 -3.00 1.15
CA LEU A 19 2.21 -2.47 -0.19
C LEU A 19 0.82 -2.38 -0.80
N LEU A 20 0.41 -1.17 -1.17
CA LEU A 20 -0.87 -0.92 -1.82
C LEU A 20 -0.58 -0.43 -3.23
N GLU A 21 -1.14 -1.13 -4.22
CA GLU A 21 -0.92 -0.80 -5.63
C GLU A 21 -2.21 -0.32 -6.25
N THR A 22 -2.11 0.71 -7.08
CA THR A 22 -3.26 1.28 -7.76
C THR A 22 -3.23 0.92 -9.24
N TYR A 23 -4.41 1.01 -9.87
CA TYR A 23 -4.51 0.79 -11.30
C TYR A 23 -3.76 1.85 -12.10
N ALA A 24 -3.57 3.03 -11.52
CA ALA A 24 -2.90 4.13 -12.22
C ALA A 24 -1.37 4.08 -12.15
N GLY A 25 -0.80 3.06 -11.51
CA GLY A 25 0.65 2.91 -11.45
C GLY A 25 1.30 3.54 -10.24
N LEU A 26 0.51 3.98 -9.28
CA LEU A 26 1.04 4.46 -8.00
C LEU A 26 1.15 3.29 -7.04
N SER A 27 2.25 3.26 -6.28
CA SER A 27 2.45 2.27 -5.23
C SER A 27 2.70 3.01 -3.92
N TYR A 28 2.04 2.55 -2.87
CA TYR A 28 2.15 3.14 -1.54
C TYR A 28 2.66 2.08 -0.59
N ILE A 29 3.67 2.41 0.18
CA ILE A 29 4.13 1.53 1.27
C ILE A 29 4.00 2.32 2.55
N GLY A 30 3.21 1.79 3.49
CA GLY A 30 2.96 2.45 4.75
C GLY A 30 2.22 1.53 5.69
N ARG A 31 1.97 2.04 6.91
CA ARG A 31 1.26 1.26 7.91
C ARG A 31 -0.24 1.38 7.66
N PHE A 32 -0.90 0.25 7.53
CA PHE A 32 -2.33 0.21 7.28
C PHE A 32 -3.07 0.63 8.55
N ASP A 33 -3.90 1.65 8.44
CA ASP A 33 -4.65 2.16 9.58
C ASP A 33 -6.09 1.66 9.55
N SER A 34 -6.80 1.95 8.47
CA SER A 34 -8.21 1.61 8.38
C SER A 34 -8.66 1.61 6.93
N GLU A 35 -9.81 1.00 6.72
CA GLU A 35 -10.45 1.02 5.41
C GLU A 35 -11.95 1.16 5.62
N ASP A 36 -12.58 2.00 4.80
CA ASP A 36 -14.02 2.17 4.81
C ASP A 36 -14.52 2.31 3.37
N GLN A 37 -15.74 2.78 3.21
CA GLN A 37 -16.34 2.91 1.89
C GLN A 37 -15.61 3.90 0.99
N THR A 38 -14.92 4.86 1.58
CA THR A 38 -14.22 5.87 0.80
C THR A 38 -12.83 5.40 0.35
N GLY A 39 -12.22 4.49 1.09
CA GLY A 39 -10.90 4.00 0.71
C GLY A 39 -10.08 3.51 1.87
N ALA A 40 -8.80 3.30 1.61
CA ALA A 40 -7.85 2.82 2.59
C ALA A 40 -7.00 3.97 3.11
N ARG A 41 -6.78 4.02 4.42
CA ARG A 41 -5.94 5.03 5.06
C ARG A 41 -4.65 4.39 5.51
N LEU A 42 -3.55 4.97 5.08
CA LEU A 42 -2.21 4.53 5.47
C LEU A 42 -1.50 5.63 6.24
N LEU A 43 -0.58 5.24 7.12
CA LEU A 43 0.23 6.15 7.92
C LEU A 43 1.70 5.97 7.57
N ASP A 44 2.46 7.06 7.63
CA ASP A 44 3.90 7.07 7.38
C ASP A 44 4.23 6.42 6.04
N VAL A 45 3.85 7.09 4.98
CA VAL A 45 3.71 6.49 3.65
C VAL A 45 4.82 6.94 2.71
N ALA A 46 5.43 5.98 2.02
CA ALA A 46 6.29 6.23 0.88
C ALA A 46 5.48 6.00 -0.39
N VAL A 47 5.67 6.86 -1.39
CA VAL A 47 4.90 6.81 -2.63
C VAL A 47 5.84 6.65 -3.81
N HIS A 48 5.49 5.75 -4.72
CA HIS A 48 6.22 5.56 -5.96
C HIS A 48 5.25 5.69 -7.13
N ASP A 49 5.65 6.50 -8.12
CA ASP A 49 4.88 6.69 -9.35
C ASP A 49 5.64 6.03 -10.49
N ALA A 50 5.08 4.98 -11.07
CA ALA A 50 5.77 4.25 -12.13
C ALA A 50 6.05 5.11 -13.35
N LYS A 51 5.27 6.15 -13.57
CA LYS A 51 5.43 7.01 -14.74
C LYS A 51 6.39 8.16 -14.50
N GLY A 52 6.54 8.59 -13.25
CA GLY A 52 7.30 9.78 -12.93
C GLY A 52 8.60 9.52 -12.22
N SER A 53 8.99 8.27 -12.03
CA SER A 53 10.19 7.91 -11.27
C SER A 53 11.19 7.19 -12.15
N ASP A 54 12.48 7.49 -11.94
CA ASP A 54 13.56 6.72 -12.57
C ASP A 54 13.72 5.35 -11.95
N LEU A 55 13.13 5.15 -10.78
CA LEU A 55 13.23 3.92 -10.03
C LEU A 55 12.09 3.00 -10.42
N SER A 56 12.37 1.73 -10.67
CA SER A 56 11.30 0.77 -10.93
C SER A 56 10.54 0.46 -9.64
N LYS A 57 9.32 -0.05 -9.78
CA LYS A 57 8.54 -0.48 -8.62
C LYS A 57 9.30 -1.55 -7.83
N GLU A 58 9.93 -2.49 -8.53
CA GLU A 58 10.69 -3.57 -7.89
C GLU A 58 11.85 -3.01 -7.07
N GLU A 59 12.53 -2.01 -7.60
CA GLU A 59 13.64 -1.40 -6.87
C GLU A 59 13.13 -0.58 -5.68
N PHE A 60 12.01 0.12 -5.85
CA PHE A 60 11.37 0.84 -4.76
C PHE A 60 11.03 -0.09 -3.60
N VAL A 61 10.41 -1.23 -3.92
CA VAL A 61 10.06 -2.23 -2.89
C VAL A 61 11.31 -2.79 -2.24
N ARG A 62 12.32 -3.13 -3.05
CA ARG A 62 13.56 -3.70 -2.54
C ARG A 62 14.26 -2.76 -1.58
N ARG A 63 14.33 -1.49 -1.92
CA ARG A 63 14.96 -0.49 -1.05
C ARG A 63 14.19 -0.33 0.25
N THR A 64 12.88 -0.37 0.17
CA THR A 64 12.05 -0.25 1.37
C THR A 64 12.25 -1.45 2.29
N LEU A 65 12.32 -2.64 1.72
CA LEU A 65 12.58 -3.84 2.52
C LEU A 65 13.96 -3.80 3.18
N LYS A 66 14.94 -3.20 2.50
CA LYS A 66 16.30 -3.18 2.99
C LYS A 66 16.56 -2.04 3.97
N PHE A 67 16.02 -0.86 3.71
CA PHE A 67 16.35 0.35 4.46
C PHE A 67 15.20 0.92 5.27
N GLY A 68 14.01 0.36 5.16
CA GLY A 68 12.83 0.88 5.83
C GLY A 68 12.07 1.87 4.98
N VAL A 69 10.91 2.28 5.48
CA VAL A 69 10.03 3.19 4.76
C VAL A 69 10.60 4.59 4.80
N ARG A 70 10.78 5.18 3.62
CA ARG A 70 11.15 6.58 3.51
C ARG A 70 9.85 7.37 3.41
N VAL A 71 9.47 8.02 4.49
CA VAL A 71 8.16 8.66 4.61
C VAL A 71 8.09 9.91 3.74
N ASP A 72 7.19 9.88 2.76
CA ASP A 72 6.88 11.05 1.93
C ASP A 72 5.68 11.80 2.47
N ARG A 73 4.74 11.09 3.10
CA ARG A 73 3.53 11.67 3.67
C ARG A 73 3.24 11.00 5.00
N LYS A 74 2.73 11.79 5.94
CA LYS A 74 2.35 11.24 7.24
C LYS A 74 1.14 10.33 7.13
N HIS A 75 0.24 10.63 6.23
CA HIS A 75 -0.91 9.76 5.96
C HIS A 75 -1.38 9.98 4.53
N ALA A 76 -2.03 8.96 4.01
CA ALA A 76 -2.63 9.01 2.68
C ALA A 76 -3.93 8.24 2.71
N VAL A 77 -4.92 8.72 1.97
CA VAL A 77 -6.17 8.00 1.75
C VAL A 77 -6.22 7.67 0.28
N VAL A 78 -6.31 6.37 -0.02
CA VAL A 78 -6.37 5.90 -1.41
C VAL A 78 -7.81 5.50 -1.68
N PRO A 79 -8.48 6.15 -2.65
CA PRO A 79 -9.86 5.83 -2.95
C PRO A 79 -10.02 4.37 -3.32
N ARG A 80 -11.11 3.78 -2.83
CA ARG A 80 -11.35 2.36 -3.00
C ARG A 80 -11.31 1.91 -4.46
N ALA A 81 -11.90 2.71 -5.34
CA ALA A 81 -11.97 2.36 -6.76
C ALA A 81 -10.60 2.35 -7.43
N GLU A 82 -9.60 2.97 -6.83
CA GLU A 82 -8.26 3.02 -7.39
C GLU A 82 -7.38 1.86 -6.95
N ILE A 83 -7.77 1.15 -5.92
CA ILE A 83 -6.93 0.10 -5.34
C ILE A 83 -6.99 -1.15 -6.18
N ALA A 84 -5.86 -1.53 -6.75
CA ALA A 84 -5.74 -2.79 -7.48
C ALA A 84 -5.47 -3.94 -6.54
N ARG A 85 -4.64 -3.70 -5.52
CA ARG A 85 -4.30 -4.77 -4.59
C ARG A 85 -3.61 -4.17 -3.36
N VAL A 86 -3.77 -4.82 -2.20
CA VAL A 86 -3.08 -4.44 -0.97
C VAL A 86 -2.76 -5.70 -0.19
N GLY A 87 -1.59 -5.74 0.40
CA GLY A 87 -1.18 -6.86 1.24
C GLY A 87 0.07 -6.51 2.05
N PRO A 88 0.45 -7.36 2.99
CA PRO A 88 1.63 -7.09 3.81
C PRO A 88 2.87 -6.96 2.96
N LEU A 89 3.70 -5.96 3.27
CA LEU A 89 4.96 -5.81 2.56
C LEU A 89 5.85 -7.03 2.72
N SER A 90 5.79 -7.67 3.88
CA SER A 90 6.60 -8.87 4.15
C SER A 90 6.28 -10.04 3.22
N ASP A 91 5.11 -10.03 2.60
CA ASP A 91 4.74 -11.08 1.65
C ASP A 91 5.30 -10.83 0.25
N VAL A 92 5.85 -9.66 0.01
CA VAL A 92 6.38 -9.30 -1.30
C VAL A 92 7.79 -9.85 -1.43
N GLN A 93 8.05 -10.53 -2.53
CA GLN A 93 9.39 -11.03 -2.82
C GLN A 93 10.09 -10.05 -3.75
N ALA A 94 11.18 -9.54 -3.29
CA ALA A 94 11.93 -8.56 -4.07
C ALA A 94 13.22 -9.13 -4.60
#